data_6b546c3a1cd2e52840ccbab65b86f958
#
_entry.id   6b546c3a1cd2e52840ccbab65b86f958
#
_cell.length_a   1.000
_cell.length_b   1.000
_cell.length_c   1.000
_cell.angle_alpha   90.00
_cell.angle_beta   90.00
_cell.angle_gamma   90.00
#
_symmetry.space_group_name_H-M   'P 1'
#
loop_
_entity.id
_entity.type
_entity.pdbx_description
1 polymer ?
#
loop_
_entity_poly.entity_id
_entity_poly.type
_entity_poly.pdbx_seq_one_letter_code
_entity_poly.pdbx_strand_id
1 'polypeptide(L)'
;VCASAQVQVKMHEEAENQPVIPAEIYGQFAEHLGRCIYDGIWVGPDSDIPNINGYRKDLIEALQVLKVPVLRWPGGCFADEYHWMDGIGPKENRPKMINNNWGGTVEDNSFGTHEFFNLCELLECEPYLSGNVGSGSVEELAKWVEYITAEGGTLAELRAKNGRKEPWSLKYLGVGNESWGCGGNMRPEYYSDLYRRYATYCRNYDGNVLYKVASGASDYDYNWTKVLMDRIGNQMHGVSLHYYTVKGWEGSKGSATDFDTDW
;
A
#
# COMPACT_ATOMS: atom_id res chain seq x y z
N VAL A 1 -45.83 4.30 19.21
CA VAL A 1 -44.86 4.85 20.18
C VAL A 1 -43.49 4.55 19.63
N CYS A 2 -42.85 5.56 19.00
CA CYS A 2 -41.45 5.42 18.56
C CYS A 2 -40.56 5.55 19.80
N ALA A 3 -39.90 4.48 20.19
CA ALA A 3 -38.83 4.52 21.17
C ALA A 3 -37.59 5.09 20.46
N SER A 4 -37.20 6.30 20.78
CA SER A 4 -35.91 6.83 20.37
C SER A 4 -34.84 6.27 21.30
N ALA A 5 -33.95 5.41 20.78
CA ALA A 5 -32.76 5.01 21.48
C ALA A 5 -31.81 6.21 21.60
N GLN A 6 -31.56 6.67 22.81
CA GLN A 6 -30.53 7.68 23.09
C GLN A 6 -29.22 6.98 23.39
N VAL A 7 -28.22 7.17 22.54
CA VAL A 7 -26.85 6.79 22.83
C VAL A 7 -26.20 7.93 23.61
N GLN A 8 -25.81 7.70 24.85
CA GLN A 8 -25.00 8.63 25.63
C GLN A 8 -23.52 8.32 25.43
N VAL A 9 -22.81 9.21 24.80
CA VAL A 9 -21.34 9.16 24.73
C VAL A 9 -20.79 10.05 25.85
N LYS A 10 -20.06 9.44 26.80
CA LYS A 10 -19.31 10.18 27.82
C LYS A 10 -17.84 10.23 27.39
N MET A 11 -17.37 11.41 27.08
CA MET A 11 -15.93 11.64 26.94
C MET A 11 -15.36 12.00 28.32
N HIS A 12 -14.33 11.28 28.74
CA HIS A 12 -13.60 11.60 29.96
C HIS A 12 -12.30 12.29 29.54
N GLU A 13 -12.07 13.49 30.03
CA GLU A 13 -10.77 14.12 29.92
C GLU A 13 -9.79 13.39 30.82
N GLU A 14 -8.75 12.90 30.20
CA GLU A 14 -7.42 12.48 30.68
C GLU A 14 -7.32 11.68 31.98
N ALA A 15 -6.89 10.43 31.83
CA ALA A 15 -5.95 9.84 32.79
C ALA A 15 -4.53 10.17 32.33
N GLU A 16 -3.65 10.60 33.20
CA GLU A 16 -2.19 10.65 32.98
C GLU A 16 -1.73 9.27 32.44
N ASN A 17 -1.01 9.24 31.31
CA ASN A 17 -0.53 8.04 30.60
C ASN A 17 -1.54 7.32 29.68
N GLN A 18 -2.44 7.99 29.03
CA GLN A 18 -3.23 7.40 27.94
C GLN A 18 -2.33 7.08 26.75
N PRO A 19 -2.49 5.91 26.09
CA PRO A 19 -1.78 5.61 24.86
C PRO A 19 -2.22 6.60 23.77
N VAL A 20 -1.24 7.24 23.13
CA VAL A 20 -1.51 8.12 21.97
C VAL A 20 -1.90 7.23 20.79
N ILE A 21 -3.00 7.56 20.13
CA ILE A 21 -3.40 6.90 18.89
C ILE A 21 -2.35 7.27 17.83
N PRO A 22 -1.64 6.29 17.23
CA PRO A 22 -0.65 6.58 16.20
C PRO A 22 -1.30 7.28 15.01
N ALA A 23 -0.60 8.27 14.43
CA ALA A 23 -1.10 8.99 13.27
C ALA A 23 -1.35 8.07 12.08
N GLU A 24 -0.57 7.01 11.95
CA GLU A 24 -0.65 6.02 10.88
C GLU A 24 -2.03 5.34 10.74
N ILE A 25 -2.86 5.33 11.80
CA ILE A 25 -4.24 4.80 11.71
C ILE A 25 -5.12 5.60 10.75
N TYR A 26 -4.75 6.85 10.48
CA TYR A 26 -5.43 7.73 9.52
C TYR A 26 -4.81 7.67 8.13
N GLY A 27 -3.91 6.71 7.89
CA GLY A 27 -3.32 6.45 6.60
C GLY A 27 -4.38 6.11 5.55
N GLN A 28 -4.03 6.33 4.30
CA GLN A 28 -4.87 6.05 3.15
C GLN A 28 -4.14 5.10 2.20
N PHE A 29 -4.85 4.53 1.24
CA PHE A 29 -4.23 3.76 0.19
C PHE A 29 -4.74 4.17 -1.19
N ALA A 30 -3.86 4.07 -2.16
CA ALA A 30 -4.12 4.28 -3.57
C ALA A 30 -3.81 2.98 -4.31
N GLU A 31 -4.82 2.38 -4.91
CA GLU A 31 -4.69 1.12 -5.64
C GLU A 31 -5.01 1.30 -7.11
N HIS A 32 -4.41 0.46 -7.96
CA HIS A 32 -4.84 0.30 -9.34
C HIS A 32 -6.16 -0.48 -9.39
N LEU A 33 -7.22 0.14 -8.87
CA LEU A 33 -8.57 -0.37 -8.72
C LEU A 33 -9.56 0.61 -9.35
N GLY A 34 -10.22 0.22 -10.42
CA GLY A 34 -11.15 1.09 -11.12
C GLY A 34 -10.50 2.40 -11.54
N ARG A 35 -11.04 3.52 -11.11
CA ARG A 35 -10.53 4.87 -11.39
C ARG A 35 -9.79 5.51 -10.20
N CYS A 36 -9.24 4.73 -9.30
CA CYS A 36 -8.52 5.30 -8.17
C CYS A 36 -7.23 6.01 -8.64
N ILE A 37 -6.48 5.39 -9.54
CA ILE A 37 -5.24 5.97 -10.09
C ILE A 37 -5.57 6.76 -11.36
N TYR A 38 -5.84 6.08 -12.49
CA TYR A 38 -6.09 6.75 -13.78
C TYR A 38 -7.48 7.37 -13.82
N ASP A 39 -7.55 8.64 -14.27
CA ASP A 39 -8.74 9.52 -14.20
C ASP A 39 -9.20 9.84 -12.76
N GLY A 40 -8.52 9.29 -11.76
CA GLY A 40 -8.67 9.58 -10.35
C GLY A 40 -7.58 10.52 -9.85
N ILE A 41 -6.61 10.00 -9.09
CA ILE A 41 -5.48 10.80 -8.60
C ILE A 41 -4.61 11.31 -9.76
N TRP A 42 -4.42 10.50 -10.79
CA TRP A 42 -3.55 10.77 -11.92
C TRP A 42 -4.35 10.99 -13.21
N VAL A 43 -4.21 12.20 -13.76
CA VAL A 43 -4.84 12.58 -15.05
C VAL A 43 -3.80 12.91 -16.13
N GLY A 44 -2.54 12.96 -15.74
CA GLY A 44 -1.44 13.36 -16.64
C GLY A 44 -1.28 14.90 -16.71
N PRO A 45 -0.05 15.37 -16.99
CA PRO A 45 0.26 16.81 -16.97
C PRO A 45 -0.43 17.59 -18.09
N ASP A 46 -0.73 16.93 -19.20
CA ASP A 46 -1.33 17.54 -20.40
C ASP A 46 -2.87 17.46 -20.42
N SER A 47 -3.48 17.01 -19.32
CA SER A 47 -4.94 16.90 -19.20
C SER A 47 -5.62 18.26 -19.09
N ASP A 48 -6.79 18.40 -19.69
CA ASP A 48 -7.68 19.56 -19.51
C ASP A 48 -8.29 19.62 -18.09
N ILE A 49 -8.25 18.53 -17.34
CA ILE A 49 -8.68 18.50 -15.95
C ILE A 49 -7.66 19.27 -15.10
N PRO A 50 -8.11 20.22 -14.25
CA PRO A 50 -7.20 20.96 -13.37
C PRO A 50 -6.28 20.04 -12.58
N ASN A 51 -4.97 20.21 -12.78
CA ASN A 51 -3.98 19.31 -12.17
C ASN A 51 -2.73 20.08 -11.71
N ILE A 52 -1.95 19.43 -10.85
CA ILE A 52 -0.63 19.84 -10.40
C ILE A 52 0.35 18.77 -10.89
N ASN A 53 1.07 19.04 -11.96
CA ASN A 53 2.03 18.10 -12.57
C ASN A 53 1.42 16.72 -12.91
N GLY A 54 0.15 16.68 -13.28
CA GLY A 54 -0.59 15.46 -13.63
C GLY A 54 -1.42 14.87 -12.50
N TYR A 55 -1.27 15.35 -11.26
CA TYR A 55 -2.14 14.97 -10.13
C TYR A 55 -3.37 15.85 -10.11
N ARG A 56 -4.52 15.26 -9.99
CA ARG A 56 -5.81 15.96 -9.98
C ARG A 56 -5.91 16.93 -8.81
N LYS A 57 -6.05 18.22 -9.12
CA LYS A 57 -5.89 19.30 -8.16
C LYS A 57 -6.89 19.23 -7.00
N ASP A 58 -8.16 18.97 -7.27
CA ASP A 58 -9.21 18.90 -6.26
C ASP A 58 -8.98 17.75 -5.26
N LEU A 59 -8.43 16.61 -5.72
CA LEU A 59 -8.06 15.51 -4.84
C LEU A 59 -6.84 15.84 -3.98
N ILE A 60 -5.82 16.48 -4.56
CA ILE A 60 -4.64 16.91 -3.79
C ILE A 60 -5.05 17.88 -2.68
N GLU A 61 -5.86 18.89 -3.00
CA GLU A 61 -6.35 19.86 -2.00
C GLU A 61 -7.14 19.18 -0.87
N ALA A 62 -8.00 18.20 -1.21
CA ALA A 62 -8.75 17.44 -0.22
C ALA A 62 -7.85 16.59 0.69
N LEU A 63 -6.87 15.88 0.10
CA LEU A 63 -5.93 15.02 0.84
C LEU A 63 -5.00 15.85 1.74
N GLN A 64 -4.59 17.05 1.31
CA GLN A 64 -3.81 17.97 2.13
C GLN A 64 -4.61 18.49 3.34
N VAL A 65 -5.91 18.76 3.18
CA VAL A 65 -6.81 19.11 4.31
C VAL A 65 -6.90 17.97 5.31
N LEU A 66 -6.97 16.73 4.83
CA LEU A 66 -7.01 15.53 5.68
C LEU A 66 -5.68 15.26 6.40
N LYS A 67 -4.57 15.85 5.94
CA LYS A 67 -3.22 15.63 6.48
C LYS A 67 -2.89 14.13 6.54
N VAL A 68 -3.07 13.45 5.42
CA VAL A 68 -2.82 12.00 5.29
C VAL A 68 -1.40 11.68 5.78
N PRO A 69 -1.21 10.87 6.82
CA PRO A 69 0.12 10.60 7.36
C PRO A 69 0.91 9.55 6.58
N VAL A 70 0.21 8.60 5.96
CA VAL A 70 0.80 7.48 5.20
C VAL A 70 -0.07 7.19 3.99
N LEU A 71 0.54 7.01 2.83
CA LEU A 71 -0.14 6.58 1.61
C LEU A 71 0.46 5.26 1.13
N ARG A 72 -0.39 4.25 0.93
CA ARG A 72 -0.01 2.92 0.46
C ARG A 72 -0.28 2.76 -1.04
N TRP A 73 0.69 2.19 -1.79
CA TRP A 73 0.61 1.93 -3.22
C TRP A 73 1.51 0.72 -3.58
N PRO A 74 1.37 -0.02 -4.71
CA PRO A 74 0.44 0.15 -5.83
C PRO A 74 -0.89 -0.56 -5.65
N GLY A 75 -1.11 -1.25 -4.56
CA GLY A 75 -2.35 -1.94 -4.31
C GLY A 75 -2.26 -2.88 -3.14
N GLY A 76 -3.23 -3.57 -3.02
CA GLY A 76 -3.92 -4.79 -2.85
C GLY A 76 -3.43 -5.88 -3.80
N CYS A 77 -4.39 -6.63 -4.34
CA CYS A 77 -4.11 -7.76 -5.24
C CYS A 77 -3.24 -7.36 -6.44
N PHE A 78 -3.42 -6.17 -6.97
CA PHE A 78 -2.61 -5.67 -8.07
C PHE A 78 -1.11 -5.63 -7.74
N ALA A 79 -0.73 -5.36 -6.47
CA ALA A 79 0.66 -5.27 -6.07
C ALA A 79 1.44 -6.58 -6.34
N ASP A 80 0.79 -7.73 -6.22
CA ASP A 80 1.41 -9.04 -6.42
C ASP A 80 1.50 -9.49 -7.90
N GLU A 81 1.04 -8.63 -8.82
CA GLU A 81 1.26 -8.75 -10.28
C GLU A 81 2.07 -7.56 -10.85
N TYR A 82 2.35 -6.52 -10.05
CA TYR A 82 3.03 -5.31 -10.51
C TYR A 82 4.54 -5.50 -10.57
N HIS A 83 5.12 -5.19 -11.73
CA HIS A 83 6.56 -5.17 -11.98
C HIS A 83 7.06 -3.73 -12.03
N TRP A 84 7.78 -3.30 -11.01
CA TRP A 84 8.15 -1.89 -10.83
C TRP A 84 8.99 -1.28 -11.95
N MET A 85 9.79 -2.11 -12.63
CA MET A 85 10.58 -1.66 -13.79
C MET A 85 9.72 -1.14 -14.94
N ASP A 86 8.48 -1.64 -15.05
CA ASP A 86 7.52 -1.22 -16.08
C ASP A 86 6.99 0.20 -15.81
N GLY A 87 7.05 0.66 -14.55
CA GLY A 87 6.58 1.98 -14.11
C GLY A 87 7.67 3.04 -13.99
N ILE A 88 8.85 2.86 -14.61
CA ILE A 88 9.94 3.85 -14.57
C ILE A 88 10.43 4.21 -15.98
N GLY A 89 11.24 5.28 -16.05
CA GLY A 89 11.74 5.79 -17.35
C GLY A 89 10.71 6.59 -18.15
N PRO A 90 11.01 6.88 -19.43
CA PRO A 90 10.11 7.63 -20.30
C PRO A 90 8.76 6.95 -20.47
N LYS A 91 7.67 7.69 -20.28
CA LYS A 91 6.31 7.13 -20.25
C LYS A 91 5.90 6.45 -21.56
N GLU A 92 6.34 6.98 -22.68
CA GLU A 92 6.09 6.42 -24.01
C GLU A 92 6.73 5.04 -24.24
N ASN A 93 7.70 4.67 -23.41
CA ASN A 93 8.40 3.37 -23.48
C ASN A 93 7.92 2.37 -22.44
N ARG A 94 7.03 2.79 -21.52
CA ARG A 94 6.54 1.90 -20.47
C ARG A 94 5.59 0.86 -21.06
N PRO A 95 5.77 -0.42 -20.75
CA PRO A 95 4.87 -1.46 -21.25
C PRO A 95 3.47 -1.31 -20.64
N LYS A 96 2.48 -1.81 -21.36
CA LYS A 96 1.10 -1.88 -20.86
C LYS A 96 0.82 -3.28 -20.36
N MET A 97 0.07 -3.39 -19.27
CA MET A 97 -0.37 -4.66 -18.72
C MET A 97 -1.89 -4.71 -18.58
N ILE A 98 -2.43 -5.92 -18.47
CA ILE A 98 -3.84 -6.12 -18.16
C ILE A 98 -3.97 -6.29 -16.65
N ASN A 99 -4.82 -5.48 -16.03
CA ASN A 99 -5.18 -5.62 -14.63
C ASN A 99 -6.20 -6.75 -14.48
N ASN A 100 -5.71 -7.96 -14.23
CA ASN A 100 -6.57 -9.14 -14.13
C ASN A 100 -7.44 -9.15 -12.88
N ASN A 101 -7.04 -8.45 -11.85
CA ASN A 101 -7.77 -8.39 -10.59
C ASN A 101 -8.99 -7.46 -10.68
N TRP A 102 -8.90 -6.40 -11.48
CA TRP A 102 -9.90 -5.33 -11.48
C TRP A 102 -10.39 -4.98 -12.88
N GLY A 103 -11.29 -5.81 -13.38
CA GLY A 103 -12.08 -5.53 -14.60
C GLY A 103 -11.36 -5.76 -15.92
N GLY A 104 -10.16 -6.34 -15.95
CA GLY A 104 -9.40 -6.58 -17.18
C GLY A 104 -9.00 -5.30 -17.91
N THR A 105 -8.86 -4.19 -17.20
CA THR A 105 -8.49 -2.90 -17.77
C THR A 105 -7.02 -2.87 -18.15
N VAL A 106 -6.68 -2.04 -19.14
CA VAL A 106 -5.27 -1.84 -19.54
C VAL A 106 -4.66 -0.77 -18.64
N GLU A 107 -3.64 -1.14 -17.89
CA GLU A 107 -2.76 -0.25 -17.14
C GLU A 107 -1.62 0.22 -18.07
N ASP A 108 -1.46 1.51 -18.27
CA ASP A 108 -0.44 2.05 -19.18
C ASP A 108 0.89 2.37 -18.48
N ASN A 109 0.97 2.15 -17.18
CA ASN A 109 2.12 2.41 -16.32
C ASN A 109 2.59 3.88 -16.32
N SER A 110 1.73 4.83 -16.75
CA SER A 110 2.06 6.25 -16.72
C SER A 110 2.15 6.82 -15.29
N PHE A 111 1.59 6.10 -14.33
CA PHE A 111 1.78 6.32 -12.91
C PHE A 111 2.61 5.18 -12.33
N GLY A 112 3.82 5.46 -11.92
CA GLY A 112 4.77 4.49 -11.39
C GLY A 112 5.53 5.02 -10.18
N THR A 113 6.74 4.50 -9.95
CA THR A 113 7.55 4.83 -8.77
C THR A 113 7.75 6.34 -8.60
N HIS A 114 8.17 7.04 -9.64
CA HIS A 114 8.44 8.48 -9.56
C HIS A 114 7.17 9.28 -9.27
N GLU A 115 6.09 8.94 -9.93
CA GLU A 115 4.81 9.60 -9.75
C GLU A 115 4.26 9.35 -8.33
N PHE A 116 4.41 8.14 -7.81
CA PHE A 116 3.96 7.83 -6.44
C PHE A 116 4.76 8.58 -5.37
N PHE A 117 6.09 8.55 -5.44
CA PHE A 117 6.91 9.23 -4.44
C PHE A 117 6.79 10.75 -4.52
N ASN A 118 6.68 11.33 -5.72
CA ASN A 118 6.40 12.74 -5.88
C ASN A 118 5.02 13.13 -5.33
N LEU A 119 4.02 12.25 -5.44
CA LEU A 119 2.72 12.44 -4.78
C LEU A 119 2.87 12.48 -3.25
N CYS A 120 3.64 11.56 -2.68
CA CYS A 120 3.88 11.56 -1.23
C CYS A 120 4.60 12.84 -0.77
N GLU A 121 5.60 13.33 -1.52
CA GLU A 121 6.25 14.60 -1.25
C GLU A 121 5.27 15.78 -1.33
N LEU A 122 4.38 15.81 -2.33
CA LEU A 122 3.35 16.85 -2.50
C LEU A 122 2.33 16.85 -1.35
N LEU A 123 2.02 15.69 -0.80
CA LEU A 123 1.10 15.51 0.33
C LEU A 123 1.78 15.59 1.69
N GLU A 124 3.12 15.64 1.72
CA GLU A 124 3.93 15.59 2.95
C GLU A 124 3.62 14.34 3.80
N CYS A 125 3.42 13.19 3.14
CA CYS A 125 3.08 11.93 3.80
C CYS A 125 4.16 10.85 3.60
N GLU A 126 4.20 9.88 4.52
CA GLU A 126 5.11 8.74 4.41
C GLU A 126 4.63 7.75 3.32
N PRO A 127 5.51 7.30 2.44
CA PRO A 127 5.18 6.24 1.51
C PRO A 127 5.12 4.88 2.21
N TYR A 128 4.09 4.09 1.85
CA TYR A 128 4.01 2.67 2.15
C TYR A 128 4.00 1.90 0.82
N LEU A 129 5.03 1.16 0.56
CA LEU A 129 5.19 0.40 -0.67
C LEU A 129 4.74 -1.05 -0.49
N SER A 130 3.77 -1.50 -1.27
CA SER A 130 3.36 -2.91 -1.31
C SER A 130 4.23 -3.67 -2.30
N GLY A 131 5.06 -4.59 -1.80
CA GLY A 131 5.98 -5.37 -2.63
C GLY A 131 5.32 -6.60 -3.25
N ASN A 132 5.69 -6.89 -4.50
CA ASN A 132 5.24 -8.08 -5.21
C ASN A 132 5.94 -9.34 -4.69
N VAL A 133 5.21 -10.17 -3.94
CA VAL A 133 5.66 -11.48 -3.44
C VAL A 133 4.95 -12.63 -4.17
N GLY A 134 3.89 -12.32 -4.90
CA GLY A 134 3.11 -13.27 -5.69
C GLY A 134 3.82 -13.71 -6.95
N SER A 135 3.86 -12.87 -7.99
CA SER A 135 4.49 -13.16 -9.27
C SER A 135 5.94 -12.67 -9.36
N GLY A 136 6.35 -11.74 -8.48
CA GLY A 136 7.68 -11.16 -8.48
C GLY A 136 8.76 -12.05 -7.85
N SER A 137 10.00 -11.60 -7.94
CA SER A 137 11.14 -12.26 -7.34
C SER A 137 11.73 -11.47 -6.18
N VAL A 138 12.46 -12.17 -5.30
CA VAL A 138 13.21 -11.52 -4.20
C VAL A 138 14.19 -10.48 -4.74
N GLU A 139 14.86 -10.80 -5.86
CA GLU A 139 15.80 -9.87 -6.51
C GLU A 139 15.10 -8.61 -6.99
N GLU A 140 13.90 -8.75 -7.57
CA GLU A 140 13.12 -7.62 -8.08
C GLU A 140 12.73 -6.65 -6.99
N LEU A 141 12.17 -7.14 -5.87
CA LEU A 141 11.80 -6.27 -4.76
C LEU A 141 13.03 -5.65 -4.08
N ALA A 142 14.10 -6.41 -3.92
CA ALA A 142 15.35 -5.89 -3.37
C ALA A 142 15.94 -4.77 -4.23
N LYS A 143 15.91 -4.93 -5.55
CA LYS A 143 16.34 -3.89 -6.50
C LYS A 143 15.42 -2.67 -6.49
N TRP A 144 14.13 -2.86 -6.26
CA TRP A 144 13.21 -1.72 -6.13
C TRP A 144 13.53 -0.87 -4.89
N VAL A 145 13.76 -1.52 -3.76
CA VAL A 145 14.20 -0.83 -2.54
C VAL A 145 15.53 -0.09 -2.76
N GLU A 146 16.51 -0.74 -3.40
CA GLU A 146 17.80 -0.11 -3.75
C GLU A 146 17.60 1.09 -4.68
N TYR A 147 16.80 0.95 -5.74
CA TYR A 147 16.48 2.04 -6.67
C TYR A 147 15.89 3.26 -5.96
N ILE A 148 15.04 3.04 -4.97
CA ILE A 148 14.38 4.11 -4.23
C ILE A 148 15.32 4.78 -3.24
N THR A 149 16.11 4.00 -2.49
CA THR A 149 16.75 4.48 -1.25
C THR A 149 18.27 4.58 -1.29
N ALA A 150 18.95 3.94 -2.25
CA ALA A 150 20.42 4.00 -2.30
C ALA A 150 20.94 5.33 -2.87
N GLU A 151 22.03 5.86 -2.29
CA GLU A 151 22.71 7.06 -2.78
C GLU A 151 23.64 6.77 -3.97
N GLY A 152 24.14 5.54 -4.11
CA GLY A 152 25.09 5.15 -5.15
C GLY A 152 24.77 3.81 -5.81
N GLY A 153 25.56 3.47 -6.80
CA GLY A 153 25.40 2.24 -7.58
C GLY A 153 24.53 2.41 -8.82
N THR A 154 24.47 1.34 -9.63
CA THR A 154 23.82 1.36 -10.95
C THR A 154 22.34 1.74 -10.89
N LEU A 155 21.62 1.34 -9.82
CA LEU A 155 20.19 1.66 -9.68
C LEU A 155 19.98 3.13 -9.26
N ALA A 156 20.87 3.71 -8.47
CA ALA A 156 20.87 5.14 -8.19
C ALA A 156 21.19 5.99 -9.45
N GLU A 157 22.12 5.52 -10.28
CA GLU A 157 22.42 6.14 -11.58
C GLU A 157 21.21 6.05 -12.52
N LEU A 158 20.51 4.91 -12.54
CA LEU A 158 19.29 4.73 -13.31
C LEU A 158 18.17 5.67 -12.82
N ARG A 159 18.01 5.81 -11.49
CA ARG A 159 17.06 6.78 -10.91
C ARG A 159 17.39 8.21 -11.36
N ALA A 160 18.67 8.57 -11.30
CA ALA A 160 19.13 9.89 -11.75
C ALA A 160 18.86 10.12 -13.25
N LYS A 161 19.11 9.13 -14.09
CA LYS A 161 18.78 9.17 -15.51
C LYS A 161 17.27 9.33 -15.76
N ASN A 162 16.45 8.78 -14.90
CA ASN A 162 15.00 8.89 -14.94
C ASN A 162 14.47 10.19 -14.29
N GLY A 163 15.36 11.14 -13.95
CA GLY A 163 14.99 12.48 -13.51
C GLY A 163 15.07 12.74 -12.00
N ARG A 164 15.50 11.77 -11.21
CA ARG A 164 15.65 11.96 -9.75
C ARG A 164 17.02 11.51 -9.27
N LYS A 165 17.88 12.47 -8.91
CA LYS A 165 19.21 12.20 -8.41
C LYS A 165 19.20 11.71 -6.97
N GLU A 166 18.55 12.46 -6.10
CA GLU A 166 18.50 12.18 -4.67
C GLU A 166 17.58 10.98 -4.36
N PRO A 167 17.93 10.11 -3.40
CA PRO A 167 17.06 9.03 -2.96
C PRO A 167 15.78 9.58 -2.33
N TRP A 168 14.75 8.75 -2.31
CA TRP A 168 13.57 8.98 -1.47
C TRP A 168 13.74 8.28 -0.13
N SER A 169 13.03 8.75 0.88
CA SER A 169 12.80 7.99 2.10
C SER A 169 11.71 6.94 1.87
N LEU A 170 11.95 5.72 2.31
CA LEU A 170 10.97 4.65 2.34
C LEU A 170 10.96 4.03 3.74
N LYS A 171 9.95 4.35 4.54
CA LYS A 171 9.79 3.78 5.88
C LYS A 171 9.07 2.44 5.83
N TYR A 172 7.90 2.37 5.20
CA TYR A 172 7.04 1.20 5.25
C TYR A 172 7.17 0.35 3.99
N LEU A 173 7.58 -0.91 4.17
CA LEU A 173 7.64 -1.92 3.11
C LEU A 173 6.72 -3.09 3.46
N GLY A 174 5.60 -3.21 2.74
CA GLY A 174 4.76 -4.39 2.77
C GLY A 174 5.41 -5.52 1.96
N VAL A 175 5.59 -6.67 2.61
CA VAL A 175 6.13 -7.87 1.97
C VAL A 175 4.96 -8.77 1.58
N GLY A 176 4.38 -8.50 0.41
CA GLY A 176 3.18 -9.15 -0.09
C GLY A 176 1.87 -8.49 0.40
N ASN A 177 0.78 -8.88 -0.24
CA ASN A 177 -0.58 -8.51 0.10
C ASN A 177 -1.49 -9.72 -0.01
N GLU A 178 -2.36 -9.96 0.99
CA GLU A 178 -3.34 -11.06 0.97
C GLU A 178 -2.76 -12.36 0.41
N SER A 179 -1.59 -12.75 0.91
CA SER A 179 -0.82 -13.87 0.36
C SER A 179 -1.54 -15.21 0.51
N TRP A 180 -2.54 -15.30 1.38
CA TRP A 180 -3.47 -16.41 1.52
C TRP A 180 -4.51 -16.49 0.38
N GLY A 181 -4.71 -15.41 -0.36
CA GLY A 181 -5.68 -15.26 -1.45
C GLY A 181 -5.01 -14.77 -2.74
N CYS A 182 -5.43 -13.61 -3.24
CA CYS A 182 -4.97 -13.04 -4.51
C CYS A 182 -3.45 -12.81 -4.58
N GLY A 183 -2.79 -12.64 -3.45
CA GLY A 183 -1.33 -12.49 -3.39
C GLY A 183 -0.54 -13.81 -3.49
N GLY A 184 -1.16 -14.89 -3.97
CA GLY A 184 -0.44 -16.13 -4.28
C GLY A 184 -1.06 -17.42 -3.75
N ASN A 185 -2.21 -17.36 -3.08
CA ASN A 185 -2.93 -18.53 -2.52
C ASN A 185 -2.01 -19.44 -1.69
N MET A 186 -1.23 -18.84 -0.81
CA MET A 186 -0.18 -19.49 -0.04
C MET A 186 -0.71 -20.04 1.28
N ARG A 187 -0.04 -21.07 1.78
CA ARG A 187 -0.18 -21.49 3.18
C ARG A 187 0.70 -20.60 4.07
N PRO A 188 0.32 -20.37 5.34
CA PRO A 188 1.08 -19.47 6.22
C PRO A 188 2.54 -19.90 6.44
N GLU A 189 2.83 -21.20 6.43
CA GLU A 189 4.20 -21.71 6.56
C GLU A 189 5.05 -21.32 5.35
N TYR A 190 4.51 -21.50 4.15
CA TYR A 190 5.21 -21.15 2.90
C TYR A 190 5.42 -19.64 2.79
N TYR A 191 4.39 -18.85 3.10
CA TYR A 191 4.52 -17.40 3.14
C TYR A 191 5.58 -16.95 4.17
N SER A 192 5.62 -17.56 5.36
CA SER A 192 6.63 -17.26 6.36
C SER A 192 8.04 -17.50 5.85
N ASP A 193 8.27 -18.60 5.12
CA ASP A 193 9.58 -18.92 4.55
C ASP A 193 9.94 -17.96 3.40
N LEU A 194 8.97 -17.56 2.57
CA LEU A 194 9.16 -16.51 1.57
C LEU A 194 9.46 -15.16 2.22
N TYR A 195 8.68 -14.73 3.21
CA TYR A 195 8.91 -13.49 3.93
C TYR A 195 10.35 -13.37 4.44
N ARG A 196 10.88 -14.43 5.04
CA ARG A 196 12.29 -14.48 5.52
C ARG A 196 13.26 -14.14 4.40
N ARG A 197 13.07 -14.72 3.21
CA ARG A 197 13.93 -14.46 2.05
C ARG A 197 13.84 -13.02 1.60
N TYR A 198 12.63 -12.50 1.40
CA TYR A 198 12.41 -11.12 0.99
C TYR A 198 12.94 -10.13 2.04
N ALA A 199 12.64 -10.34 3.32
CA ALA A 199 13.10 -9.49 4.40
C ALA A 199 14.63 -9.46 4.54
N THR A 200 15.30 -10.56 4.19
CA THR A 200 16.78 -10.66 4.22
C THR A 200 17.42 -9.80 3.14
N TYR A 201 16.85 -9.79 1.93
CA TYR A 201 17.47 -9.12 0.78
C TYR A 201 16.98 -7.67 0.58
N CYS A 202 15.81 -7.31 1.08
CA CYS A 202 15.39 -5.91 1.16
C CYS A 202 16.13 -5.23 2.31
N ARG A 203 17.27 -4.63 2.00
CA ARG A 203 18.21 -4.07 2.98
C ARG A 203 17.94 -2.58 3.21
N ASN A 204 18.47 -2.10 4.31
CA ASN A 204 18.58 -0.67 4.57
C ASN A 204 19.77 -0.10 3.78
N TYR A 205 19.57 1.04 3.12
CA TYR A 205 20.62 1.74 2.39
C TYR A 205 20.78 3.16 2.96
N ASP A 206 22.01 3.59 3.09
CA ASP A 206 22.40 4.99 3.35
C ASP A 206 21.59 5.69 4.47
N GLY A 207 21.34 4.96 5.55
CA GLY A 207 20.60 5.47 6.72
C GLY A 207 19.10 5.34 6.61
N ASN A 208 18.55 4.94 5.47
CA ASN A 208 17.13 4.62 5.34
C ASN A 208 16.81 3.29 6.05
N VAL A 209 15.92 3.32 7.03
CA VAL A 209 15.55 2.14 7.83
C VAL A 209 14.14 1.69 7.45
N LEU A 210 14.03 0.46 6.95
CA LEU A 210 12.76 -0.14 6.55
C LEU A 210 11.99 -0.71 7.75
N TYR A 211 10.72 -0.34 7.85
CA TYR A 211 9.74 -0.99 8.69
C TYR A 211 9.00 -2.03 7.83
N LYS A 212 9.37 -3.31 7.97
CA LYS A 212 8.87 -4.41 7.12
C LYS A 212 7.58 -4.98 7.71
N VAL A 213 6.51 -4.93 6.93
CA VAL A 213 5.16 -5.37 7.31
C VAL A 213 4.85 -6.68 6.61
N ALA A 214 4.52 -7.71 7.37
CA ALA A 214 4.11 -8.99 6.81
C ALA A 214 2.64 -8.96 6.38
N SER A 215 2.29 -9.70 5.33
CA SER A 215 0.90 -9.95 4.93
C SER A 215 0.18 -10.76 6.02
N GLY A 216 -0.77 -10.14 6.70
CA GLY A 216 -1.50 -10.71 7.82
C GLY A 216 -2.75 -11.49 7.41
N ALA A 217 -3.51 -11.89 8.40
CA ALA A 217 -4.67 -12.74 8.25
C ALA A 217 -5.83 -12.07 7.51
N SER A 218 -6.71 -12.90 6.95
CA SER A 218 -8.08 -12.53 6.60
C SER A 218 -8.98 -12.79 7.78
N ASP A 219 -9.73 -11.78 8.18
CA ASP A 219 -10.78 -11.88 9.20
C ASP A 219 -10.34 -12.70 10.45
N TYR A 220 -10.97 -13.84 10.67
CA TYR A 220 -10.78 -14.71 11.84
C TYR A 220 -9.69 -15.78 11.67
N ASP A 221 -8.84 -15.69 10.63
CA ASP A 221 -7.79 -16.70 10.47
C ASP A 221 -6.68 -16.55 11.51
N TYR A 222 -7.00 -16.93 12.75
CA TYR A 222 -6.05 -16.94 13.85
C TYR A 222 -4.87 -17.89 13.60
N ASN A 223 -5.06 -18.94 12.78
CA ASN A 223 -3.97 -19.85 12.46
C ASN A 223 -2.90 -19.16 11.61
N TRP A 224 -3.31 -18.35 10.62
CA TRP A 224 -2.36 -17.54 9.84
C TRP A 224 -1.50 -16.67 10.75
N THR A 225 -2.15 -15.88 11.60
CA THR A 225 -1.44 -15.01 12.56
C THR A 225 -0.52 -15.79 13.49
N LYS A 226 -1.01 -16.90 14.06
CA LYS A 226 -0.21 -17.74 14.96
C LYS A 226 1.05 -18.27 14.26
N VAL A 227 0.93 -18.82 13.06
CA VAL A 227 2.07 -19.37 12.32
C VAL A 227 3.10 -18.28 11.99
N LEU A 228 2.64 -17.08 11.60
CA LEU A 228 3.54 -15.94 11.35
C LEU A 228 4.29 -15.56 12.62
N MET A 229 3.59 -15.41 13.75
CA MET A 229 4.21 -15.03 15.01
C MET A 229 5.24 -16.07 15.48
N ASP A 230 4.93 -17.36 15.35
CA ASP A 230 5.83 -18.45 15.74
C ASP A 230 7.09 -18.51 14.86
N ARG A 231 6.96 -18.23 13.55
CA ARG A 231 8.06 -18.44 12.58
C ARG A 231 8.87 -17.19 12.27
N ILE A 232 8.24 -16.02 12.22
CA ILE A 232 8.85 -14.76 11.75
C ILE A 232 8.57 -13.56 12.67
N GLY A 233 7.92 -13.74 13.81
CA GLY A 233 7.53 -12.67 14.72
C GLY A 233 8.70 -11.77 15.15
N ASN A 234 9.91 -12.31 15.23
CA ASN A 234 11.12 -11.57 15.57
C ASN A 234 11.82 -10.93 14.34
N GLN A 235 11.29 -11.11 13.14
CA GLN A 235 11.87 -10.61 11.87
C GLN A 235 10.97 -9.58 11.17
N MET A 236 9.72 -9.47 11.58
CA MET A 236 8.78 -8.46 11.09
C MET A 236 8.62 -7.32 12.10
N HIS A 237 8.36 -6.12 11.58
CA HIS A 237 8.11 -4.94 12.40
C HIS A 237 6.62 -4.70 12.59
N GLY A 238 5.82 -5.23 11.70
CA GLY A 238 4.37 -5.15 11.72
C GLY A 238 3.72 -6.25 10.93
N VAL A 239 2.42 -6.39 11.10
CA VAL A 239 1.56 -7.30 10.36
C VAL A 239 0.31 -6.54 9.92
N SER A 240 -0.08 -6.67 8.65
CA SER A 240 -1.34 -6.13 8.16
C SER A 240 -2.48 -7.09 8.50
N LEU A 241 -3.60 -6.56 8.96
CA LEU A 241 -4.82 -7.33 9.14
C LEU A 241 -5.86 -6.83 8.14
N HIS A 242 -6.48 -7.75 7.41
CA HIS A 242 -7.56 -7.46 6.51
C HIS A 242 -8.87 -8.01 7.08
N TYR A 243 -9.79 -7.12 7.37
CA TYR A 243 -11.07 -7.45 7.98
C TYR A 243 -12.20 -6.72 7.26
N TYR A 244 -13.19 -7.47 6.82
CA TYR A 244 -14.38 -6.93 6.15
C TYR A 244 -15.61 -7.08 7.04
N THR A 245 -16.35 -5.99 7.20
CA THR A 245 -17.64 -5.95 7.91
C THR A 245 -18.75 -5.71 6.91
N VAL A 246 -18.95 -6.66 6.02
CA VAL A 246 -20.01 -6.62 5.02
C VAL A 246 -20.93 -7.82 5.18
N LYS A 247 -22.23 -7.61 5.03
CA LYS A 247 -23.23 -8.67 5.09
C LYS A 247 -23.18 -9.53 3.82
N GLY A 248 -22.45 -10.63 3.89
CA GLY A 248 -22.35 -11.62 2.83
C GLY A 248 -21.63 -11.15 1.56
N TRP A 249 -20.69 -11.94 1.08
CA TRP A 249 -20.04 -11.72 -0.19
C TRP A 249 -20.95 -12.02 -1.39
N GLU A 250 -21.99 -12.85 -1.16
CA GLU A 250 -22.94 -13.26 -2.18
C GLU A 250 -24.26 -12.49 -2.04
N GLY A 251 -24.38 -11.36 -2.72
CA GLY A 251 -25.66 -10.75 -3.04
C GLY A 251 -26.04 -9.44 -2.36
N SER A 252 -25.50 -9.05 -1.23
CA SER A 252 -25.67 -7.68 -0.71
C SER A 252 -24.34 -7.03 -0.44
N LYS A 253 -23.88 -6.25 -1.37
CA LYS A 253 -22.69 -5.40 -1.23
C LYS A 253 -23.05 -4.10 -0.49
N GLY A 254 -23.68 -4.22 0.67
CA GLY A 254 -24.02 -3.09 1.51
C GLY A 254 -23.19 -3.08 2.77
N SER A 255 -23.00 -1.89 3.35
CA SER A 255 -22.49 -1.75 4.71
C SER A 255 -23.41 -2.48 5.70
N ALA A 256 -22.86 -2.88 6.86
CA ALA A 256 -23.62 -3.43 7.96
C ALA A 256 -24.82 -2.52 8.28
N THR A 257 -26.02 -3.11 8.28
CA THR A 257 -27.28 -2.37 8.49
C THR A 257 -27.97 -2.75 9.78
N ASP A 258 -27.56 -3.85 10.41
CA ASP A 258 -28.10 -4.35 11.66
C ASP A 258 -26.97 -4.50 12.68
N PHE A 259 -26.93 -3.58 13.65
CA PHE A 259 -25.87 -3.54 14.64
C PHE A 259 -25.81 -4.82 15.49
N ASP A 260 -26.95 -5.43 15.78
CA ASP A 260 -26.99 -6.61 16.67
C ASP A 260 -26.59 -7.90 15.95
N THR A 261 -26.71 -7.96 14.62
CA THR A 261 -26.45 -9.17 13.84
C THR A 261 -25.27 -9.05 12.87
N ASP A 262 -24.81 -7.84 12.58
CA ASP A 262 -23.77 -7.57 11.58
C ASP A 262 -22.42 -7.22 12.20
N TRP A 263 -22.34 -7.12 13.56
CA TRP A 263 -21.11 -6.78 14.32
C TRP A 263 -20.70 -7.86 15.32
#